data_f881668f2ea6616d22a207ef3498c707
#
_entry.id   f881668f2ea6616d22a207ef3498c707
#
_cell.length_a   1.000
_cell.length_b   1.000
_cell.length_c   1.000
_cell.angle_alpha   90.00
_cell.angle_beta   90.00
_cell.angle_gamma   90.00
#
_symmetry.space_group_name_H-M   'P 1'
#
loop_
_entity.id
_entity.type
_entity.pdbx_description
1 polymer ?
#
loop_
_entity_poly.entity_id
_entity_poly.type
_entity_poly.pdbx_seq_one_letter_code
_entity_poly.pdbx_strand_id
1 'polypeptide(L)'
;GKPIKKFNYKVDGENVSYQQYQDYFMNTEAFKEFEAGAFGQYILDASPNRAVAKAALFNLALKGATAMGGSADLDMRAISDKDMELFMTMVGSNASNFTDFKAVIGEFHRNIIQNEMNFLETQLEIPPKKLQKVRIPGTDEFEDKLVDIFEMRGLYEYRDKRMPELQAMLDAIDTPR
;
A
#
# COMPACT_ATOMS: atom_id res chain seq x y z
N GLY A 1 18.30 -13.73 9.65
CA GLY A 1 17.46 -12.79 8.95
C GLY A 1 16.03 -13.31 8.88
N LYS A 2 15.04 -12.51 9.27
CA LYS A 2 13.64 -12.91 9.08
C LYS A 2 13.41 -13.02 7.57
N PRO A 3 12.75 -14.11 7.09
CA PRO A 3 12.43 -14.20 5.68
C PRO A 3 11.59 -13.00 5.28
N ILE A 4 12.01 -12.30 4.23
CA ILE A 4 11.20 -11.27 3.59
C ILE A 4 9.91 -11.96 3.16
N LYS A 5 8.76 -11.55 3.71
CA LYS A 5 7.46 -12.08 3.29
C LYS A 5 7.35 -11.83 1.77
N LYS A 6 7.41 -12.88 0.99
CA LYS A 6 7.17 -12.80 -0.46
C LYS A 6 5.70 -12.44 -0.67
N PHE A 7 5.44 -11.41 -1.47
CA PHE A 7 4.09 -11.18 -1.97
C PHE A 7 3.61 -12.44 -2.69
N ASN A 8 2.52 -12.99 -2.22
CA ASN A 8 1.88 -14.10 -2.88
C ASN A 8 0.89 -13.54 -3.90
N TYR A 9 1.30 -13.54 -5.18
CA TYR A 9 0.40 -13.26 -6.28
C TYR A 9 -0.43 -14.50 -6.54
N LYS A 10 -1.71 -14.31 -6.88
CA LYS A 10 -2.62 -15.39 -7.19
C LYS A 10 -3.26 -15.20 -8.55
N VAL A 11 -3.30 -16.29 -9.32
CA VAL A 11 -4.08 -16.40 -10.56
C VAL A 11 -4.94 -17.63 -10.42
N ASP A 12 -6.25 -17.50 -10.57
CA ASP A 12 -7.23 -18.58 -10.42
C ASP A 12 -7.12 -19.36 -9.09
N GLY A 13 -6.72 -18.66 -8.02
CA GLY A 13 -6.54 -19.24 -6.70
C GLY A 13 -5.18 -19.91 -6.46
N GLU A 14 -4.34 -20.05 -7.46
CA GLU A 14 -2.99 -20.60 -7.35
C GLU A 14 -1.94 -19.51 -7.13
N ASN A 15 -0.95 -19.80 -6.29
CA ASN A 15 0.17 -18.91 -6.06
C ASN A 15 1.11 -18.90 -7.27
N VAL A 16 1.42 -17.72 -7.77
CA VAL A 16 2.30 -17.52 -8.92
C VAL A 16 3.44 -16.57 -8.57
N SER A 17 4.51 -16.59 -9.38
CA SER A 17 5.60 -15.63 -9.26
C SER A 17 5.17 -14.23 -9.74
N TYR A 18 5.96 -13.21 -9.37
CA TYR A 18 5.78 -11.85 -9.88
C TYR A 18 5.76 -11.80 -11.42
N GLN A 19 6.70 -12.48 -12.08
CA GLN A 19 6.77 -12.50 -13.54
C GLN A 19 5.55 -13.17 -14.17
N GLN A 20 5.09 -14.28 -13.61
CA GLN A 20 3.88 -14.96 -14.07
C GLN A 20 2.63 -14.09 -13.89
N TYR A 21 2.54 -13.39 -12.77
CA TYR A 21 1.44 -12.45 -12.53
C TYR A 21 1.46 -11.27 -13.49
N GLN A 22 2.63 -10.69 -13.74
CA GLN A 22 2.82 -9.61 -14.71
C GLN A 22 2.38 -10.04 -16.10
N ASP A 23 2.84 -11.19 -16.57
CA ASP A 23 2.50 -11.73 -17.90
C ASP A 23 0.99 -12.00 -18.02
N TYR A 24 0.40 -12.58 -16.99
CA TYR A 24 -1.04 -12.81 -16.92
C TYR A 24 -1.82 -11.48 -16.97
N PHE A 25 -1.52 -10.57 -16.07
CA PHE A 25 -2.31 -9.35 -15.89
C PHE A 25 -2.22 -8.41 -17.08
N MET A 26 -1.04 -8.27 -17.69
CA MET A 26 -0.85 -7.44 -18.89
C MET A 26 -1.62 -7.95 -20.12
N ASN A 27 -2.11 -9.19 -20.09
CA ASN A 27 -2.97 -9.76 -21.14
C ASN A 27 -4.48 -9.64 -20.84
N THR A 28 -4.86 -9.12 -19.67
CA THR A 28 -6.27 -8.88 -19.35
C THR A 28 -6.84 -7.72 -20.14
N GLU A 29 -8.16 -7.76 -20.39
CA GLU A 29 -8.85 -6.63 -21.06
C GLU A 29 -8.74 -5.34 -20.25
N ALA A 30 -8.85 -5.42 -18.91
CA ALA A 30 -8.72 -4.26 -18.03
C ALA A 30 -7.37 -3.56 -18.22
N PHE A 31 -6.27 -4.30 -18.31
CA PHE A 31 -4.96 -3.70 -18.55
C PHE A 31 -4.82 -3.13 -19.96
N LYS A 32 -5.36 -3.81 -20.97
CA LYS A 32 -5.35 -3.32 -22.36
C LYS A 32 -6.13 -2.01 -22.50
N GLU A 33 -7.28 -1.89 -21.85
CA GLU A 33 -8.04 -0.64 -21.80
C GLU A 33 -7.27 0.47 -21.11
N PHE A 34 -6.61 0.17 -20.00
CA PHE A 34 -5.75 1.12 -19.28
C PHE A 34 -4.55 1.56 -20.14
N GLU A 35 -3.90 0.63 -20.83
CA GLU A 35 -2.80 0.91 -21.77
C GLU A 35 -3.26 1.80 -22.93
N ALA A 36 -4.46 1.56 -23.46
CA ALA A 36 -5.03 2.32 -24.57
C ALA A 36 -5.55 3.72 -24.17
N GLY A 37 -5.79 3.95 -22.89
CA GLY A 37 -6.26 5.23 -22.37
C GLY A 37 -5.22 6.34 -22.49
N ALA A 38 -5.63 7.59 -22.28
CA ALA A 38 -4.77 8.77 -22.42
C ALA A 38 -3.52 8.68 -21.54
N PHE A 39 -3.68 8.24 -20.30
CA PHE A 39 -2.57 8.06 -19.38
C PHE A 39 -1.61 6.94 -19.82
N GLY A 40 -2.14 5.78 -20.19
CA GLY A 40 -1.34 4.66 -20.69
C GLY A 40 -0.52 5.05 -21.91
N GLN A 41 -1.11 5.75 -22.88
CA GLN A 41 -0.41 6.24 -24.07
C GLN A 41 0.67 7.27 -23.71
N TYR A 42 0.40 8.16 -22.75
CA TYR A 42 1.40 9.11 -22.27
C TYR A 42 2.65 8.41 -21.73
N ILE A 43 2.49 7.36 -20.91
CA ILE A 43 3.59 6.57 -20.38
C ILE A 43 4.33 5.81 -21.50
N LEU A 44 3.59 5.22 -22.44
CA LEU A 44 4.18 4.47 -23.56
C LEU A 44 5.00 5.36 -24.48
N ASP A 45 4.52 6.58 -24.73
CA ASP A 45 5.21 7.55 -25.60
C ASP A 45 6.45 8.19 -24.95
N ALA A 46 6.51 8.17 -23.61
CA ALA A 46 7.66 8.71 -22.86
C ALA A 46 8.92 7.85 -22.94
N SER A 47 8.84 6.62 -23.44
CA SER A 47 9.96 5.69 -23.55
C SER A 47 10.16 5.21 -24.98
N PRO A 48 11.41 5.19 -25.48
CA PRO A 48 11.72 4.63 -26.81
C PRO A 48 11.53 3.10 -26.86
N ASN A 49 11.51 2.44 -25.71
CA ASN A 49 11.30 1.00 -25.61
C ASN A 49 9.89 0.71 -25.04
N ARG A 50 9.00 0.28 -25.93
CA ARG A 50 7.61 0.01 -25.60
C ARG A 50 7.45 -1.10 -24.55
N ALA A 51 8.27 -2.14 -24.58
CA ALA A 51 8.20 -3.23 -23.60
C ALA A 51 8.58 -2.73 -22.19
N VAL A 52 9.60 -1.89 -22.08
CA VAL A 52 10.00 -1.25 -20.80
C VAL A 52 8.90 -0.32 -20.30
N ALA A 53 8.31 0.48 -21.19
CA ALA A 53 7.20 1.38 -20.84
C ALA A 53 5.96 0.61 -20.36
N LYS A 54 5.63 -0.48 -21.02
CA LYS A 54 4.51 -1.35 -20.62
C LYS A 54 4.74 -2.00 -19.25
N ALA A 55 5.96 -2.47 -18.98
CA ALA A 55 6.32 -2.99 -17.66
C ALA A 55 6.26 -1.89 -16.58
N ALA A 56 6.68 -0.66 -16.90
CA ALA A 56 6.57 0.49 -15.99
C ALA A 56 5.11 0.83 -15.68
N LEU A 57 4.23 0.79 -16.68
CA LEU A 57 2.80 1.01 -16.51
C LEU A 57 2.17 -0.06 -15.60
N PHE A 58 2.53 -1.33 -15.78
CA PHE A 58 2.12 -2.42 -14.89
C PHE A 58 2.61 -2.19 -13.45
N ASN A 59 3.87 -1.85 -13.27
CA ASN A 59 4.44 -1.59 -11.95
C ASN A 59 3.76 -0.40 -11.25
N LEU A 60 3.38 0.62 -11.99
CA LEU A 60 2.62 1.75 -11.46
C LEU A 60 1.24 1.29 -10.95
N ALA A 61 0.52 0.50 -11.74
CA ALA A 61 -0.77 -0.06 -11.34
C ALA A 61 -0.63 -0.96 -10.10
N LEU A 62 0.41 -1.80 -10.06
CA LEU A 62 0.70 -2.67 -8.91
C LEU A 62 1.00 -1.87 -7.64
N LYS A 63 1.84 -0.86 -7.72
CA LYS A 63 2.17 0.01 -6.59
C LYS A 63 0.95 0.80 -6.11
N GLY A 64 0.14 1.31 -7.03
CA GLY A 64 -1.09 2.01 -6.70
C GLY A 64 -2.11 1.11 -6.02
N ALA A 65 -2.33 -0.09 -6.53
CA ALA A 65 -3.21 -1.08 -5.92
C ALA A 65 -2.72 -1.52 -4.53
N THR A 66 -1.41 -1.72 -4.37
CA THR A 66 -0.78 -2.03 -3.07
C THR A 66 -1.02 -0.92 -2.06
N ALA A 67 -0.85 0.33 -2.46
CA ALA A 67 -1.07 1.49 -1.59
C ALA A 67 -2.54 1.63 -1.18
N MET A 68 -3.49 1.36 -2.08
CA MET A 68 -4.93 1.36 -1.77
C MET A 68 -5.33 0.25 -0.79
N GLY A 69 -4.76 -0.95 -0.96
CA GLY A 69 -5.11 -2.13 -0.16
C GLY A 69 -4.34 -2.27 1.16
N GLY A 70 -3.15 -1.66 1.26
CA GLY A 70 -2.17 -1.95 2.31
C GLY A 70 -2.18 -1.04 3.52
N SER A 71 -2.92 0.08 3.50
CA SER A 71 -2.88 1.06 4.60
C SER A 71 -3.64 0.61 5.86
N ALA A 72 -4.54 -0.37 5.75
CA ALA A 72 -5.36 -0.84 6.87
C ALA A 72 -4.82 -2.11 7.54
N ASP A 73 -3.89 -2.82 6.92
CA ASP A 73 -3.38 -4.10 7.41
C ASP A 73 -1.85 -4.13 7.33
N LEU A 74 -1.21 -4.14 8.49
CA LEU A 74 0.22 -4.43 8.62
C LEU A 74 0.56 -5.89 8.21
N ASP A 75 -0.45 -6.72 8.00
CA ASP A 75 -0.33 -8.00 7.32
C ASP A 75 -0.51 -7.77 5.81
N MET A 76 0.58 -7.95 5.07
CA MET A 76 0.62 -7.82 3.61
C MET A 76 -0.43 -8.75 2.97
N ARG A 77 -1.58 -8.19 2.68
CA ARG A 77 -2.65 -8.85 1.96
C ARG A 77 -2.19 -9.11 0.52
N ALA A 78 -2.52 -10.26 0.00
CA ALA A 78 -2.33 -10.53 -1.42
C ALA A 78 -3.13 -9.50 -2.25
N ILE A 79 -2.46 -8.85 -3.20
CA ILE A 79 -3.11 -7.94 -4.12
C ILE A 79 -3.99 -8.77 -5.06
N SER A 80 -5.25 -8.38 -5.18
CA SER A 80 -6.19 -9.01 -6.09
C SER A 80 -6.26 -8.27 -7.43
N ASP A 81 -6.68 -8.96 -8.47
CA ASP A 81 -6.97 -8.35 -9.78
C ASP A 81 -7.96 -7.20 -9.64
N LYS A 82 -8.92 -7.33 -8.73
CA LYS A 82 -9.91 -6.29 -8.44
C LYS A 82 -9.30 -5.02 -7.86
N ASP A 83 -8.28 -5.14 -7.01
CA ASP A 83 -7.56 -3.98 -6.48
C ASP A 83 -6.80 -3.25 -7.61
N MET A 84 -6.21 -4.03 -8.54
CA MET A 84 -5.57 -3.50 -9.73
C MET A 84 -6.55 -2.77 -10.65
N GLU A 85 -7.69 -3.40 -10.95
CA GLU A 85 -8.74 -2.84 -11.79
C GLU A 85 -9.32 -1.56 -11.18
N LEU A 86 -9.53 -1.54 -9.88
CA LEU A 86 -10.03 -0.36 -9.17
C LEU A 86 -9.07 0.83 -9.31
N PHE A 87 -7.78 0.60 -9.12
CA PHE A 87 -6.77 1.65 -9.29
C PHE A 87 -6.72 2.16 -10.75
N MET A 88 -6.69 1.23 -11.72
CA MET A 88 -6.65 1.58 -13.14
C MET A 88 -7.89 2.36 -13.59
N THR A 89 -9.07 1.97 -13.10
CA THR A 89 -10.33 2.67 -13.38
C THR A 89 -10.32 4.08 -12.80
N MET A 90 -9.85 4.23 -11.56
CA MET A 90 -9.74 5.53 -10.90
C MET A 90 -8.81 6.48 -11.67
N VAL A 91 -7.64 6.01 -12.09
CA VAL A 91 -6.68 6.81 -12.85
C VAL A 91 -7.21 7.09 -14.26
N GLY A 92 -7.71 6.05 -14.95
CA GLY A 92 -8.18 6.14 -16.34
C GLY A 92 -9.40 7.01 -16.51
N SER A 93 -10.33 7.03 -15.54
CA SER A 93 -11.56 7.84 -15.61
C SER A 93 -11.35 9.32 -15.22
N ASN A 94 -10.32 9.61 -14.44
CA ASN A 94 -10.10 10.96 -13.87
C ASN A 94 -8.91 11.70 -14.49
N ALA A 95 -8.10 11.04 -15.30
CA ALA A 95 -6.90 11.63 -15.90
C ALA A 95 -7.01 11.63 -17.42
N SER A 96 -7.46 12.74 -18.01
CA SER A 96 -7.48 12.96 -19.46
C SER A 96 -6.17 13.54 -20.00
N ASN A 97 -5.33 14.08 -19.13
CA ASN A 97 -4.02 14.66 -19.45
C ASN A 97 -3.07 14.56 -18.25
N PHE A 98 -1.82 14.98 -18.42
CA PHE A 98 -0.81 14.92 -17.37
C PHE A 98 -1.15 15.76 -16.13
N THR A 99 -1.78 16.92 -16.32
CA THR A 99 -2.19 17.79 -15.20
C THR A 99 -3.27 17.13 -14.36
N ASP A 100 -4.28 16.54 -15.00
CA ASP A 100 -5.34 15.78 -14.32
C ASP A 100 -4.75 14.58 -13.59
N PHE A 101 -3.82 13.88 -14.22
CA PHE A 101 -3.12 12.75 -13.59
C PHE A 101 -2.36 13.18 -12.33
N LYS A 102 -1.60 14.29 -12.38
CA LYS A 102 -0.92 14.82 -11.19
C LYS A 102 -1.89 15.14 -10.06
N ALA A 103 -3.04 15.74 -10.39
CA ALA A 103 -4.08 16.07 -9.41
C ALA A 103 -4.67 14.79 -8.79
N VAL A 104 -4.99 13.79 -9.59
CA VAL A 104 -5.52 12.49 -9.12
C VAL A 104 -4.50 11.77 -8.21
N ILE A 105 -3.23 11.73 -8.60
CA ILE A 105 -2.18 11.10 -7.78
C ILE A 105 -1.92 11.90 -6.50
N GLY A 106 -1.97 13.22 -6.54
CA GLY A 106 -1.85 14.07 -5.36
C GLY A 106 -2.98 13.81 -4.35
N GLU A 107 -4.21 13.74 -4.83
CA GLU A 107 -5.38 13.42 -3.99
C GLU A 107 -5.30 11.99 -3.43
N PHE A 108 -4.88 11.04 -4.24
CA PHE A 108 -4.66 9.68 -3.82
C PHE A 108 -3.59 9.57 -2.72
N HIS A 109 -2.45 10.24 -2.88
CA HIS A 109 -1.40 10.31 -1.86
C HIS A 109 -1.92 10.93 -0.56
N ARG A 110 -2.67 12.02 -0.67
CA ARG A 110 -3.29 12.67 0.50
C ARG A 110 -4.18 11.69 1.26
N ASN A 111 -5.06 10.98 0.56
CA ASN A 111 -5.97 10.02 1.16
C ASN A 111 -5.24 8.86 1.86
N ILE A 112 -4.17 8.33 1.26
CA ILE A 112 -3.33 7.29 1.89
C ILE A 112 -2.72 7.81 3.19
N ILE A 113 -2.11 8.99 3.17
CA ILE A 113 -1.46 9.58 4.33
C ILE A 113 -2.48 9.86 5.43
N GLN A 114 -3.63 10.43 5.10
CA GLN A 114 -4.70 10.69 6.07
C GLN A 114 -5.26 9.40 6.67
N ASN A 115 -5.43 8.34 5.87
CA ASN A 115 -5.88 7.05 6.37
C ASN A 115 -4.87 6.42 7.33
N GLU A 116 -3.56 6.51 7.04
CA GLU A 116 -2.52 6.05 7.96
C GLU A 116 -2.52 6.87 9.26
N MET A 117 -2.65 8.19 9.18
CA MET A 117 -2.74 9.06 10.35
C MET A 117 -3.97 8.72 11.20
N ASN A 118 -5.14 8.59 10.59
CA ASN A 118 -6.38 8.22 11.29
C ASN A 118 -6.24 6.85 11.95
N PHE A 119 -5.63 5.88 11.28
CA PHE A 119 -5.34 4.57 11.86
C PHE A 119 -4.46 4.69 13.11
N LEU A 120 -3.36 5.44 13.03
CA LEU A 120 -2.44 5.62 14.15
C LEU A 120 -3.08 6.39 15.32
N GLU A 121 -4.00 7.31 15.05
CA GLU A 121 -4.70 8.08 16.10
C GLU A 121 -5.81 7.28 16.76
N THR A 122 -6.64 6.59 15.98
CA THR A 122 -7.89 5.99 16.48
C THR A 122 -7.75 4.54 16.91
N GLN A 123 -7.00 3.74 16.16
CA GLN A 123 -6.87 2.31 16.45
C GLN A 123 -6.02 2.01 17.69
N LEU A 124 -5.11 2.92 18.05
CA LEU A 124 -4.27 2.77 19.22
C LEU A 124 -4.94 3.23 20.53
N GLU A 125 -6.13 3.85 20.46
CA GLU A 125 -6.86 4.31 21.66
C GLU A 125 -7.41 3.16 22.50
N ILE A 126 -7.78 2.04 21.88
CA ILE A 126 -8.31 0.87 22.56
C ILE A 126 -7.44 -0.35 22.24
N PRO A 127 -6.29 -0.49 22.92
CA PRO A 127 -5.38 -1.59 22.63
C PRO A 127 -5.96 -2.94 23.07
N PRO A 128 -5.82 -3.98 22.25
CA PRO A 128 -6.15 -5.33 22.66
C PRO A 128 -5.19 -5.77 23.78
N LYS A 129 -5.74 -6.29 24.86
CA LYS A 129 -4.97 -6.82 25.99
C LYS A 129 -4.84 -8.33 25.89
N LYS A 130 -3.66 -8.84 26.15
CA LYS A 130 -3.36 -10.27 26.19
C LYS A 130 -2.85 -10.67 27.56
N LEU A 131 -3.33 -11.79 28.08
CA LEU A 131 -2.76 -12.40 29.28
C LEU A 131 -1.40 -13.01 28.93
N GLN A 132 -0.36 -12.58 29.60
CA GLN A 132 1.00 -13.07 29.39
C GLN A 132 1.66 -13.40 30.73
N LYS A 133 2.39 -14.53 30.75
CA LYS A 133 3.25 -14.85 31.87
C LYS A 133 4.48 -13.95 31.87
N VAL A 134 4.61 -13.13 32.88
CA VAL A 134 5.71 -12.19 33.08
C VAL A 134 6.51 -12.63 34.28
N ARG A 135 7.84 -12.65 34.17
CA ARG A 135 8.72 -12.97 35.30
C ARG A 135 8.65 -11.87 36.34
N ILE A 136 8.48 -12.26 37.60
CA ILE A 136 8.51 -11.31 38.72
C ILE A 136 9.94 -10.85 38.91
N PRO A 137 10.22 -9.51 38.89
CA PRO A 137 11.58 -9.00 39.00
C PRO A 137 12.30 -9.51 40.26
N GLY A 138 13.49 -10.05 40.09
CA GLY A 138 14.30 -10.55 41.20
C GLY A 138 13.99 -11.97 41.70
N THR A 139 13.07 -12.66 41.02
CA THR A 139 12.67 -14.05 41.33
C THR A 139 12.67 -14.94 40.09
N ASP A 140 12.56 -16.27 40.27
CA ASP A 140 12.35 -17.21 39.18
C ASP A 140 10.87 -17.55 38.98
N GLU A 141 9.97 -16.82 39.64
CA GLU A 141 8.53 -17.00 39.55
C GLU A 141 7.92 -16.16 38.43
N PHE A 142 6.76 -16.61 37.93
CA PHE A 142 5.99 -15.96 36.87
C PHE A 142 4.58 -15.64 37.38
N GLU A 143 4.08 -14.49 37.00
CA GLU A 143 2.71 -14.08 37.20
C GLU A 143 1.97 -13.85 35.88
N ASP A 144 0.67 -14.07 35.87
CA ASP A 144 -0.17 -13.75 34.72
C ASP A 144 -0.53 -12.25 34.74
N LYS A 145 -0.08 -11.50 33.74
CA LYS A 145 -0.31 -10.07 33.61
C LYS A 145 -1.02 -9.73 32.32
N LEU A 146 -2.02 -8.87 32.38
CA LEU A 146 -2.62 -8.28 31.21
C LEU A 146 -1.65 -7.25 30.60
N VAL A 147 -1.19 -7.50 29.38
CA VAL A 147 -0.28 -6.62 28.67
C VAL A 147 -0.93 -6.02 27.45
N ASP A 148 -0.60 -4.77 27.19
CA ASP A 148 -1.00 -4.06 25.99
C ASP A 148 -0.18 -4.59 24.79
N ILE A 149 -0.88 -5.16 23.81
CA ILE A 149 -0.22 -5.74 22.63
C ILE A 149 0.45 -4.67 21.79
N PHE A 150 -0.10 -3.48 21.72
CA PHE A 150 0.50 -2.38 20.94
C PHE A 150 1.77 -1.86 21.58
N GLU A 151 1.82 -1.77 22.91
CA GLU A 151 3.04 -1.45 23.63
C GLU A 151 4.12 -2.51 23.40
N MET A 152 3.80 -3.79 23.51
CA MET A 152 4.72 -4.90 23.25
C MET A 152 5.31 -4.87 21.83
N ARG A 153 4.55 -4.39 20.84
CA ARG A 153 4.98 -4.27 19.44
C ARG A 153 5.67 -2.95 19.13
N GLY A 154 5.81 -2.07 20.11
CA GLY A 154 6.40 -0.75 19.90
C GLY A 154 5.58 0.18 19.02
N LEU A 155 4.26 -0.04 18.90
CA LEU A 155 3.41 0.74 18.01
C LEU A 155 3.22 2.18 18.46
N TYR A 156 3.25 2.44 19.77
CA TYR A 156 3.19 3.81 20.30
C TYR A 156 4.44 4.62 19.93
N GLU A 157 5.61 4.01 20.04
CA GLU A 157 6.87 4.64 19.63
C GLU A 157 6.90 4.84 18.12
N TYR A 158 6.42 3.85 17.34
CA TYR A 158 6.27 3.99 15.90
C TYR A 158 5.35 5.15 15.53
N ARG A 159 4.17 5.25 16.16
CA ARG A 159 3.23 6.37 15.95
C ARG A 159 3.91 7.71 16.20
N ASP A 160 4.59 7.86 17.36
CA ASP A 160 5.17 9.13 17.75
C ASP A 160 6.29 9.60 16.80
N LYS A 161 6.97 8.66 16.15
CA LYS A 161 7.95 8.94 15.08
C LYS A 161 7.29 9.20 13.73
N ARG A 162 6.27 8.42 13.41
CA ARG A 162 5.65 8.43 12.08
C ARG A 162 4.71 9.61 11.86
N MET A 163 3.95 10.03 12.87
CA MET A 163 2.97 11.12 12.75
C MET A 163 3.59 12.43 12.25
N PRO A 164 4.74 12.93 12.76
CA PRO A 164 5.37 14.12 12.21
C PRO A 164 5.83 13.96 10.75
N GLU A 165 6.29 12.77 10.35
CA GLU A 165 6.67 12.48 8.97
C GLU A 165 5.46 12.56 8.03
N LEU A 166 4.34 11.96 8.43
CA LEU A 166 3.10 11.98 7.65
C LEU A 166 2.56 13.41 7.52
N GLN A 167 2.61 14.20 8.59
CA GLN A 167 2.23 15.60 8.54
C GLN A 167 3.11 16.41 7.58
N ALA A 168 4.42 16.20 7.62
CA ALA A 168 5.35 16.85 6.68
C ALA A 168 5.07 16.44 5.22
N MET A 169 4.68 15.19 4.97
CA MET A 169 4.28 14.73 3.64
C MET A 169 3.00 15.41 3.15
N LEU A 170 1.99 15.58 4.02
CA LEU A 170 0.77 16.32 3.70
C LEU A 170 1.08 17.79 3.36
N ASP A 171 1.87 18.44 4.19
CA ASP A 171 2.27 19.83 4.00
C ASP A 171 2.99 20.03 2.66
N ALA A 172 3.82 19.06 2.27
CA ALA A 172 4.52 19.08 0.97
C ALA A 172 3.57 18.93 -0.22
N ILE A 173 2.49 18.13 -0.07
CA ILE A 173 1.45 17.98 -1.12
C ILE A 173 0.63 19.25 -1.24
N ASP A 174 0.30 19.88 -0.12
CA ASP A 174 -0.58 21.06 -0.07
C ASP A 174 0.13 22.39 -0.42
N THR A 175 1.47 22.38 -0.46
CA THR A 175 2.24 23.57 -0.83
C THR A 175 2.22 23.77 -2.35
N PRO A 176 1.65 24.86 -2.86
CA PRO A 176 1.69 25.15 -4.29
C PRO A 176 3.14 25.38 -4.75
N ARG A 177 3.51 24.72 -5.83
CA ARG A 177 4.79 24.93 -6.53
C ARG A 177 4.66 25.92 -7.65
#